data_1a7a1151c5d6cd936cb79ad031e2d29b
#
_entry.id   1a7a1151c5d6cd936cb79ad031e2d29b
#
_cell.length_a   1.000
_cell.length_b   1.000
_cell.length_c   1.000
_cell.angle_alpha   90.00
_cell.angle_beta   90.00
_cell.angle_gamma   90.00
#
_symmetry.space_group_name_H-M   'P 1'
#
loop_
_entity.id
_entity.type
_entity.pdbx_description
1 polymer ?
#
loop_
_entity_poly.entity_id
_entity_poly.type
_entity_poly.pdbx_seq_one_letter_code
_entity_poly.pdbx_strand_id
1 'polypeptide(L)'
;DIPYPIVNAGITDIRVEGQRPAEGSSDDAALIDASAKTILLYVNDSADISRLKLTRLVVNPRNAQVLVDSTLCANPNKFPFAGFASLDSIPMSSNTRVDFTKPVNFTIKTYQDYVWQVKVKQIIDRKVEAKGMIDYSIDELDNRVIIYVGKGENLKNISITSLALGGAYGEVTPNPTTVKDFTSPQKFLVQYPWSEPNKGTIWTVYVRLTDEEGGSQPSAGDLSVNTWSKYAFVEGKATEANCSFEYVKQGETSWNMVSAKANGSKVSAKIEGLQPATAYQCRLVDASGSVLGESTFTTETATPLYNGNFDLWHQDGKTWYAGEAGHSFWDTSNPGTTTGLGAVVNINPTQGNSTVVHTPGGKSAELKSQFKVKFAAASLYTGSFGSLVGMNGAKIKFGRSFASRPFALHGFFQYAPVAVTHIGDNQPAGTLSKGDMDVCSIYIALAKKQYTVDNTDTDTFIDFKGDNNIIAYGEVPVKECVSTNGAWKEFTINLEYKTQEKPGDMHLIIVASASKYGDYFTGGDGSVLYVDDFELIYD
;
A
#
# COMPACT_ATOMS: atom_id res chain seq x y z
N ASP A 1 30.11 40.10 1.47
CA ASP A 1 29.06 39.16 1.95
C ASP A 1 29.77 37.87 2.36
N ILE A 2 29.79 37.60 3.66
CA ILE A 2 30.26 36.32 4.17
C ILE A 2 29.11 35.35 3.95
N PRO A 3 29.29 34.30 3.12
CA PRO A 3 28.22 33.33 2.94
C PRO A 3 27.94 32.65 4.29
N TYR A 4 26.67 32.64 4.68
CA TYR A 4 26.25 31.89 5.86
C TYR A 4 26.68 30.44 5.72
N PRO A 5 27.28 29.82 6.75
CA PRO A 5 27.64 28.43 6.66
C PRO A 5 26.39 27.58 6.45
N ILE A 6 26.43 26.66 5.50
CA ILE A 6 25.39 25.65 5.32
C ILE A 6 25.46 24.72 6.52
N VAL A 7 24.55 24.90 7.46
CA VAL A 7 24.42 24.03 8.62
C VAL A 7 23.25 23.08 8.37
N ASN A 8 23.55 21.84 8.08
CA ASN A 8 22.52 20.81 8.03
C ASN A 8 22.01 20.57 9.45
N ALA A 9 20.75 20.93 9.68
CA ALA A 9 20.11 20.70 10.95
C ALA A 9 19.29 19.42 10.93
N GLY A 10 19.31 18.66 12.02
CA GLY A 10 18.61 17.40 12.08
C GLY A 10 18.42 16.86 13.48
N ILE A 11 17.68 15.77 13.54
CA ILE A 11 17.46 14.98 14.76
C ILE A 11 18.49 13.85 14.76
N THR A 12 19.27 13.76 15.83
CA THR A 12 20.32 12.77 16.00
C THR A 12 19.92 11.62 16.93
N ASP A 13 18.96 11.87 17.82
CA ASP A 13 18.34 10.84 18.65
C ASP A 13 16.95 11.27 19.08
N ILE A 14 16.04 10.30 19.17
CA ILE A 14 14.68 10.50 19.67
C ILE A 14 14.22 9.22 20.35
N ARG A 15 13.58 9.38 21.52
CA ARG A 15 12.99 8.29 22.27
C ARG A 15 11.61 8.64 22.75
N VAL A 16 10.78 7.62 22.83
CA VAL A 16 9.40 7.71 23.30
C VAL A 16 9.12 6.63 24.35
N GLU A 17 8.06 6.82 25.12
CA GLU A 17 7.60 5.78 26.05
C GLU A 17 7.22 4.50 25.30
N GLY A 18 7.50 3.34 25.89
CA GLY A 18 7.17 2.05 25.29
C GLY A 18 7.99 1.69 24.04
N GLN A 19 9.08 2.39 23.78
CA GLN A 19 9.96 2.10 22.63
C GLN A 19 10.53 0.69 22.73
N ARG A 20 10.54 0.00 21.61
CA ARG A 20 11.02 -1.38 21.49
C ARG A 20 11.79 -1.58 20.20
N PRO A 21 12.60 -2.65 20.10
CA PRO A 21 13.20 -3.04 18.84
C PRO A 21 12.15 -3.39 17.77
N ALA A 22 12.51 -3.21 16.51
CA ALA A 22 11.79 -3.81 15.39
C ALA A 22 11.75 -5.33 15.54
N GLU A 23 10.80 -5.98 14.89
CA GLU A 23 10.72 -7.43 14.87
C GLU A 23 12.02 -8.03 14.31
N GLY A 24 12.60 -8.97 15.06
CA GLY A 24 13.88 -9.61 14.70
C GLY A 24 15.13 -8.79 15.02
N SER A 25 15.02 -7.61 15.64
CA SER A 25 16.15 -6.79 16.12
C SER A 25 16.25 -6.81 17.63
N SER A 26 17.46 -6.62 18.17
CA SER A 26 17.71 -6.38 19.60
C SER A 26 17.97 -4.90 19.92
N ASP A 27 18.14 -4.05 18.91
CA ASP A 27 18.39 -2.61 19.05
C ASP A 27 17.06 -1.85 19.02
N ASP A 28 16.78 -1.11 20.08
CA ASP A 28 15.57 -0.31 20.23
C ASP A 28 15.73 1.16 19.78
N ALA A 29 16.91 1.54 19.28
CA ALA A 29 17.16 2.89 18.81
C ALA A 29 16.25 3.27 17.64
N ALA A 30 15.91 4.56 17.54
CA ALA A 30 15.19 5.09 16.39
C ALA A 30 15.98 4.87 15.10
N LEU A 31 15.30 4.48 14.03
CA LEU A 31 15.88 4.33 12.70
C LEU A 31 15.87 5.69 12.02
N ILE A 32 17.04 6.32 11.94
CA ILE A 32 17.22 7.69 11.42
C ILE A 32 17.81 7.64 10.03
N ASP A 33 17.07 8.15 9.04
CA ASP A 33 17.58 8.43 7.70
C ASP A 33 17.80 9.94 7.57
N ALA A 34 19.07 10.36 7.73
CA ALA A 34 19.44 11.76 7.67
C ALA A 34 19.31 12.37 6.26
N SER A 35 19.46 11.57 5.23
CA SER A 35 19.32 12.03 3.84
C SER A 35 17.86 12.29 3.45
N ALA A 36 16.99 11.38 3.84
CA ALA A 36 15.54 11.52 3.63
C ALA A 36 14.86 12.41 4.68
N LYS A 37 15.54 12.70 5.79
CA LYS A 37 14.99 13.39 6.97
C LYS A 37 13.75 12.68 7.53
N THR A 38 13.85 11.37 7.66
CA THR A 38 12.80 10.52 8.20
C THR A 38 13.28 9.69 9.38
N ILE A 39 12.40 9.45 10.31
CA ILE A 39 12.67 8.63 11.49
C ILE A 39 11.52 7.62 11.66
N LEU A 40 11.89 6.38 11.93
CA LEU A 40 10.96 5.31 12.28
C LEU A 40 11.26 4.80 13.69
N LEU A 41 10.22 4.77 14.52
CA LEU A 41 10.23 4.25 15.88
C LEU A 41 9.24 3.09 16.00
N TYR A 42 9.59 2.11 16.83
CA TYR A 42 8.68 1.03 17.20
C TYR A 42 8.31 1.15 18.69
N VAL A 43 7.05 0.96 18.99
CA VAL A 43 6.54 0.96 20.37
C VAL A 43 5.73 -0.31 20.63
N ASN A 44 5.65 -0.71 21.89
CA ASN A 44 4.84 -1.86 22.29
C ASN A 44 3.35 -1.50 22.40
N ASP A 45 2.52 -2.49 22.69
CA ASP A 45 1.07 -2.35 22.79
C ASP A 45 0.58 -1.74 24.11
N SER A 46 1.50 -1.44 25.06
CA SER A 46 1.17 -0.72 26.30
C SER A 46 1.10 0.80 26.13
N ALA A 47 1.51 1.33 24.99
CA ALA A 47 1.55 2.77 24.73
C ALA A 47 0.37 3.23 23.89
N ASP A 48 -0.24 4.35 24.31
CA ASP A 48 -1.23 5.07 23.51
C ASP A 48 -0.52 5.97 22.50
N ILE A 49 -0.47 5.55 21.23
CA ILE A 49 0.22 6.33 20.18
C ILE A 49 -0.48 7.65 19.84
N SER A 50 -1.75 7.82 20.20
CA SER A 50 -2.46 9.10 20.06
C SER A 50 -2.05 10.14 21.12
N ARG A 51 -1.34 9.70 22.16
CA ARG A 51 -0.84 10.53 23.26
C ARG A 51 0.52 10.03 23.74
N LEU A 52 1.39 9.78 22.81
CA LEU A 52 2.70 9.17 23.08
C LEU A 52 3.67 10.22 23.67
N LYS A 53 4.28 9.86 24.79
CA LYS A 53 5.23 10.73 25.47
C LYS A 53 6.60 10.68 24.83
N LEU A 54 7.12 11.85 24.46
CA LEU A 54 8.54 12.02 24.15
C LEU A 54 9.36 11.95 25.43
N THR A 55 10.42 11.14 25.45
CA THR A 55 11.32 11.00 26.59
C THR A 55 12.73 11.48 26.31
N ARG A 56 13.08 11.64 25.04
CA ARG A 56 14.37 12.20 24.59
C ARG A 56 14.23 12.79 23.20
N LEU A 57 14.89 13.92 22.97
CA LEU A 57 15.02 14.54 21.66
C LEU A 57 16.34 15.28 21.60
N VAL A 58 17.25 14.85 20.73
CA VAL A 58 18.56 15.46 20.52
C VAL A 58 18.64 15.97 19.09
N VAL A 59 18.94 17.24 18.94
CA VAL A 59 19.08 17.90 17.65
C VAL A 59 20.49 18.42 17.43
N ASN A 60 20.86 18.55 16.18
CA ASN A 60 22.13 19.19 15.77
C ASN A 60 21.82 20.29 14.75
N PRO A 61 22.33 21.52 14.93
CA PRO A 61 23.09 22.01 16.09
C PRO A 61 22.21 22.07 17.36
N ARG A 62 22.82 21.91 18.53
CA ARG A 62 22.07 21.84 19.81
C ARG A 62 21.28 23.10 20.16
N ASN A 63 21.64 24.22 19.57
CA ASN A 63 20.94 25.51 19.76
C ASN A 63 19.83 25.74 18.72
N ALA A 64 19.59 24.79 17.84
CA ALA A 64 18.48 24.89 16.89
C ALA A 64 17.13 24.91 17.63
N GLN A 65 16.20 25.70 17.13
CA GLN A 65 14.85 25.70 17.62
C GLN A 65 14.08 24.50 17.03
N VAL A 66 13.29 23.82 17.86
CA VAL A 66 12.44 22.71 17.45
C VAL A 66 10.97 23.13 17.53
N LEU A 67 10.25 22.93 16.44
CA LEU A 67 8.83 23.22 16.35
C LEU A 67 8.06 21.96 15.95
N VAL A 68 6.90 21.77 16.58
CA VAL A 68 5.94 20.73 16.25
C VAL A 68 4.54 21.35 16.21
N ASP A 69 3.64 20.78 15.42
CA ASP A 69 2.25 21.26 15.35
C ASP A 69 1.57 21.13 16.70
N SER A 70 1.17 22.26 17.27
CA SER A 70 0.52 22.33 18.59
C SER A 70 -0.83 21.60 18.63
N THR A 71 -1.50 21.43 17.48
CA THR A 71 -2.78 20.70 17.41
C THR A 71 -2.61 19.20 17.65
N LEU A 72 -1.39 18.68 17.48
CA LEU A 72 -1.04 17.29 17.76
C LEU A 72 -0.60 17.07 19.21
N CYS A 73 -0.41 18.14 19.97
CA CYS A 73 0.05 18.08 21.36
C CYS A 73 -1.13 17.95 22.32
N ALA A 74 -1.07 16.97 23.23
CA ALA A 74 -2.13 16.73 24.20
C ALA A 74 -2.35 17.92 25.17
N ASN A 75 -1.28 18.66 25.48
CA ASN A 75 -1.30 19.86 26.29
C ASN A 75 -0.55 21.00 25.59
N PRO A 76 -1.13 21.63 24.57
CA PRO A 76 -0.41 22.56 23.71
C PRO A 76 0.14 23.77 24.46
N ASN A 77 -0.53 24.23 25.54
CA ASN A 77 -0.06 25.34 26.36
C ASN A 77 1.09 24.98 27.31
N LYS A 78 1.38 23.72 27.49
CA LYS A 78 2.41 23.20 28.40
C LYS A 78 3.50 22.40 27.67
N PHE A 79 3.31 22.11 26.45
CA PHE A 79 4.32 21.38 25.65
C PHE A 79 5.48 22.33 25.34
N PRO A 80 6.75 21.91 25.57
CA PRO A 80 7.91 22.78 25.35
C PRO A 80 8.32 22.81 23.86
N PHE A 81 7.38 23.03 22.95
CA PHE A 81 7.65 23.02 21.52
C PHE A 81 8.12 24.36 20.95
N ALA A 82 7.73 25.45 21.58
CA ALA A 82 8.17 26.79 21.18
C ALA A 82 9.50 27.14 21.85
N GLY A 83 10.55 27.19 21.07
CA GLY A 83 11.84 27.65 21.54
C GLY A 83 12.66 26.63 22.33
N PHE A 84 12.24 25.37 22.42
CA PHE A 84 13.11 24.37 23.02
C PHE A 84 14.14 23.86 22.00
N ALA A 85 15.33 23.61 22.50
CA ALA A 85 16.43 23.00 21.75
C ALA A 85 16.49 21.49 22.06
N SER A 86 17.69 20.93 22.19
CA SER A 86 17.86 19.54 22.57
C SER A 86 17.38 19.24 23.99
N LEU A 87 16.69 18.12 24.14
CA LEU A 87 16.26 17.57 25.42
C LEU A 87 16.85 16.18 25.58
N ASP A 88 17.98 16.07 26.24
CA ASP A 88 18.71 14.82 26.41
C ASP A 88 17.96 13.81 27.30
N SER A 89 17.16 14.31 28.23
CA SER A 89 16.29 13.52 29.07
C SER A 89 15.05 14.33 29.45
N ILE A 90 13.89 13.81 29.13
CA ILE A 90 12.61 14.46 29.42
C ILE A 90 11.96 13.70 30.57
N PRO A 91 11.73 14.36 31.74
CA PRO A 91 11.07 13.71 32.86
C PRO A 91 9.68 13.18 32.51
N MET A 92 9.29 12.06 33.12
CA MET A 92 7.98 11.46 32.91
C MET A 92 6.81 12.39 33.28
N SER A 93 7.05 13.37 34.15
CA SER A 93 6.08 14.43 34.52
C SER A 93 5.91 15.51 33.46
N SER A 94 6.76 15.59 32.43
CA SER A 94 6.70 16.61 31.38
C SER A 94 5.48 16.44 30.47
N ASN A 95 5.01 17.53 29.90
CA ASN A 95 3.86 17.56 29.00
C ASN A 95 4.30 17.42 27.54
N THR A 96 4.96 16.32 27.20
CA THR A 96 5.52 16.06 25.87
C THR A 96 4.74 15.00 25.07
N ARG A 97 3.45 14.87 25.33
CA ARG A 97 2.59 13.91 24.64
C ARG A 97 2.13 14.46 23.30
N VAL A 98 2.36 13.68 22.26
CA VAL A 98 2.05 14.02 20.86
C VAL A 98 1.24 12.88 20.23
N ASP A 99 0.34 13.23 19.35
CA ASP A 99 -0.41 12.27 18.53
C ASP A 99 0.45 11.77 17.36
N PHE A 100 0.91 10.53 17.47
CA PHE A 100 1.68 9.81 16.45
C PHE A 100 0.85 8.78 15.68
N THR A 101 -0.46 8.88 15.67
CA THR A 101 -1.32 8.01 14.83
C THR A 101 -1.05 8.18 13.34
N LYS A 102 -0.50 9.33 12.98
CA LYS A 102 0.04 9.64 11.64
C LYS A 102 1.46 10.16 11.79
N PRO A 103 2.26 10.14 10.71
CA PRO A 103 3.59 10.74 10.75
C PRO A 103 3.55 12.21 11.18
N VAL A 104 4.44 12.58 12.09
CA VAL A 104 4.52 13.91 12.67
C VAL A 104 5.76 14.64 12.14
N ASN A 105 5.58 15.87 11.71
CA ASN A 105 6.68 16.72 11.28
C ASN A 105 7.24 17.52 12.46
N PHE A 106 8.56 17.42 12.63
CA PHE A 106 9.35 18.28 13.51
C PHE A 106 10.17 19.22 12.63
N THR A 107 10.01 20.50 12.83
CA THR A 107 10.79 21.52 12.12
C THR A 107 11.99 21.93 12.97
N ILE A 108 13.18 21.67 12.47
CA ILE A 108 14.43 22.12 13.10
C ILE A 108 14.82 23.43 12.44
N LYS A 109 14.78 24.50 13.20
CA LYS A 109 14.95 25.85 12.71
C LYS A 109 16.32 26.40 13.07
N THR A 110 17.06 26.80 12.04
CA THR A 110 18.31 27.54 12.15
C THR A 110 18.21 28.83 11.33
N TYR A 111 19.06 29.05 10.34
CA TYR A 111 18.89 30.12 9.35
C TYR A 111 17.84 29.76 8.29
N GLN A 112 17.50 28.48 8.18
CA GLN A 112 16.44 27.92 7.35
C GLN A 112 15.75 26.79 8.09
N ASP A 113 14.63 26.37 7.60
CA ASP A 113 13.82 25.33 8.20
C ASP A 113 14.14 23.96 7.60
N TYR A 114 14.35 22.96 8.47
CA TYR A 114 14.56 21.56 8.10
C TYR A 114 13.42 20.74 8.68
N VAL A 115 12.58 20.19 7.82
CA VAL A 115 11.44 19.38 8.23
C VAL A 115 11.84 17.92 8.28
N TRP A 116 11.71 17.32 9.46
CA TRP A 116 11.92 15.92 9.73
C TRP A 116 10.60 15.23 9.99
N GLN A 117 10.36 14.10 9.36
CA GLN A 117 9.15 13.32 9.56
C GLN A 117 9.43 12.13 10.47
N VAL A 118 8.68 12.05 11.57
CA VAL A 118 8.75 10.95 12.55
C VAL A 118 7.52 10.07 12.42
N LYS A 119 7.73 8.80 12.15
CA LYS A 119 6.70 7.76 12.10
C LYS A 119 6.88 6.81 13.26
N VAL A 120 5.80 6.53 13.96
CA VAL A 120 5.74 5.52 15.03
C VAL A 120 4.91 4.34 14.54
N LYS A 121 5.46 3.14 14.64
CA LYS A 121 4.76 1.89 14.37
C LYS A 121 4.57 1.13 15.68
N GLN A 122 3.32 0.89 16.05
CA GLN A 122 2.98 0.07 17.20
C GLN A 122 3.00 -1.40 16.81
N ILE A 123 3.69 -2.22 17.59
CA ILE A 123 3.71 -3.67 17.45
C ILE A 123 2.75 -4.25 18.49
N ILE A 124 1.72 -4.91 18.00
CA ILE A 124 0.70 -5.57 18.83
C ILE A 124 0.86 -7.07 18.64
N ASP A 125 1.24 -7.77 19.71
CA ASP A 125 1.41 -9.22 19.72
C ASP A 125 0.03 -9.88 19.94
N ARG A 126 -0.67 -10.14 18.84
CA ARG A 126 -1.98 -10.81 18.88
C ARG A 126 -1.82 -12.30 19.02
N LYS A 127 -2.67 -12.92 19.81
CA LYS A 127 -2.67 -14.35 20.05
C LYS A 127 -4.05 -14.93 19.71
N VAL A 128 -4.06 -15.98 18.89
CA VAL A 128 -5.27 -16.69 18.48
C VAL A 128 -5.08 -18.18 18.76
N GLU A 129 -5.90 -18.75 19.63
CA GLU A 129 -5.88 -20.17 19.95
C GLU A 129 -7.31 -20.70 20.16
N ALA A 130 -7.60 -21.83 19.58
CA ALA A 130 -8.85 -22.54 19.75
C ALA A 130 -8.61 -24.04 19.77
N LYS A 131 -9.46 -24.78 20.49
CA LYS A 131 -9.40 -26.23 20.47
C LYS A 131 -9.74 -26.76 19.08
N GLY A 132 -8.92 -27.66 18.57
CA GLY A 132 -9.09 -28.21 17.22
C GLY A 132 -8.68 -27.26 16.09
N MET A 133 -8.06 -26.13 16.43
CA MET A 133 -7.53 -25.20 15.44
C MET A 133 -6.36 -25.83 14.67
N ILE A 134 -6.42 -25.73 13.36
CA ILE A 134 -5.36 -26.17 12.43
C ILE A 134 -4.49 -24.99 12.05
N ASP A 135 -5.12 -23.85 11.72
CA ASP A 135 -4.45 -22.62 11.32
C ASP A 135 -5.35 -21.41 11.59
N TYR A 136 -4.78 -20.23 11.47
CA TYR A 136 -5.53 -18.97 11.49
C TYR A 136 -4.86 -17.93 10.60
N SER A 137 -5.63 -16.95 10.19
CA SER A 137 -5.11 -15.75 9.53
C SER A 137 -5.66 -14.49 10.18
N ILE A 138 -4.82 -13.47 10.25
CA ILE A 138 -5.19 -12.13 10.76
C ILE A 138 -5.03 -11.13 9.63
N ASP A 139 -6.09 -10.38 9.37
CA ASP A 139 -6.09 -9.23 8.48
C ASP A 139 -6.27 -7.96 9.32
N GLU A 140 -5.16 -7.25 9.53
CA GLU A 140 -5.15 -6.04 10.35
C GLU A 140 -5.80 -4.83 9.64
N LEU A 141 -5.89 -4.86 8.33
CA LEU A 141 -6.52 -3.78 7.56
C LEU A 141 -8.04 -3.82 7.68
N ASP A 142 -8.60 -5.03 7.61
CA ASP A 142 -10.04 -5.25 7.71
C ASP A 142 -10.49 -5.64 9.12
N ASN A 143 -9.58 -5.70 10.10
CA ASN A 143 -9.86 -6.15 11.47
C ASN A 143 -10.60 -7.49 11.49
N ARG A 144 -10.03 -8.48 10.80
CA ARG A 144 -10.65 -9.77 10.57
C ARG A 144 -9.71 -10.90 10.98
N VAL A 145 -10.28 -11.92 11.61
CA VAL A 145 -9.60 -13.17 11.89
C VAL A 145 -10.38 -14.32 11.27
N ILE A 146 -9.69 -15.24 10.62
CA ILE A 146 -10.24 -16.52 10.20
C ILE A 146 -9.51 -17.62 10.97
N ILE A 147 -10.26 -18.43 11.70
CA ILE A 147 -9.78 -19.62 12.41
C ILE A 147 -10.19 -20.83 11.59
N TYR A 148 -9.23 -21.66 11.22
CA TYR A 148 -9.48 -22.91 10.51
C TYR A 148 -9.43 -24.07 11.51
N VAL A 149 -10.51 -24.84 11.57
CA VAL A 149 -10.64 -26.04 12.43
C VAL A 149 -10.87 -27.28 11.58
N GLY A 150 -10.56 -28.45 12.12
CA GLY A 150 -10.74 -29.71 11.42
C GLY A 150 -12.20 -29.98 11.03
N LYS A 151 -12.39 -30.75 9.97
CA LYS A 151 -13.72 -31.08 9.41
C LYS A 151 -14.67 -31.76 10.42
N GLY A 152 -14.13 -32.39 11.46
CA GLY A 152 -14.90 -33.03 12.53
C GLY A 152 -15.38 -32.10 13.64
N GLU A 153 -14.95 -30.84 13.62
CA GLU A 153 -15.34 -29.87 14.64
C GLU A 153 -16.76 -29.32 14.42
N ASN A 154 -17.41 -29.00 15.53
CA ASN A 154 -18.77 -28.46 15.52
C ASN A 154 -18.74 -26.94 15.63
N LEU A 155 -19.08 -26.23 14.57
CA LEU A 155 -19.13 -24.75 14.53
C LEU A 155 -20.08 -24.13 15.57
N LYS A 156 -21.06 -24.87 16.08
CA LYS A 156 -21.95 -24.42 17.16
C LYS A 156 -21.31 -24.50 18.54
N ASN A 157 -20.18 -25.19 18.65
CA ASN A 157 -19.51 -25.41 19.94
C ASN A 157 -17.99 -25.35 19.82
N ILE A 158 -17.50 -24.23 19.35
CA ILE A 158 -16.07 -23.93 19.28
C ILE A 158 -15.56 -23.46 20.64
N SER A 159 -14.42 -23.96 21.06
CA SER A 159 -13.75 -23.54 22.31
C SER A 159 -12.56 -22.63 21.98
N ILE A 160 -12.78 -21.32 22.07
CA ILE A 160 -11.69 -20.35 22.00
C ILE A 160 -10.94 -20.38 23.33
N THR A 161 -9.63 -20.61 23.31
CA THR A 161 -8.76 -20.60 24.49
C THR A 161 -8.00 -19.29 24.63
N SER A 162 -7.68 -18.62 23.54
CA SER A 162 -7.10 -17.28 23.54
C SER A 162 -7.50 -16.53 22.28
N LEU A 163 -7.92 -15.28 22.44
CA LEU A 163 -8.19 -14.38 21.34
C LEU A 163 -7.78 -12.96 21.77
N ALA A 164 -6.47 -12.74 21.87
CA ALA A 164 -5.89 -11.46 22.28
C ALA A 164 -5.74 -10.53 21.06
N LEU A 165 -6.85 -10.01 20.54
CA LEU A 165 -6.90 -9.22 19.33
C LEU A 165 -6.28 -7.82 19.48
N GLY A 166 -6.15 -7.33 20.68
CA GLY A 166 -5.49 -6.08 21.02
C GLY A 166 -4.12 -6.26 21.70
N GLY A 167 -3.55 -7.45 21.66
CA GLY A 167 -2.35 -7.79 22.41
C GLY A 167 -2.63 -7.93 23.90
N ALA A 168 -1.58 -7.76 24.72
CA ALA A 168 -1.67 -7.93 26.17
C ALA A 168 -2.52 -6.87 26.88
N TYR A 169 -2.68 -5.70 26.31
CA TYR A 169 -3.36 -4.55 26.92
C TYR A 169 -4.75 -4.25 26.32
N GLY A 170 -5.12 -4.94 25.26
CA GLY A 170 -6.43 -4.79 24.62
C GLY A 170 -7.47 -5.71 25.24
N GLU A 171 -8.49 -5.15 25.86
CA GLU A 171 -9.65 -5.89 26.36
C GLU A 171 -10.59 -6.24 25.20
N VAL A 172 -10.98 -7.50 25.11
CA VAL A 172 -11.86 -8.03 24.07
C VAL A 172 -13.24 -8.32 24.64
N THR A 173 -14.26 -7.69 24.10
CA THR A 173 -15.65 -7.84 24.55
C THR A 173 -16.55 -8.31 23.40
N PRO A 174 -17.43 -9.33 23.57
CA PRO A 174 -17.54 -10.18 24.77
C PRO A 174 -16.28 -11.02 25.02
N ASN A 175 -16.17 -11.58 26.22
CA ASN A 175 -15.05 -12.49 26.51
C ASN A 175 -15.06 -13.66 25.51
N PRO A 176 -14.00 -13.82 24.70
CA PRO A 176 -13.98 -14.79 23.60
C PRO A 176 -14.21 -16.25 24.06
N THR A 177 -13.80 -16.59 25.28
CA THR A 177 -13.99 -17.95 25.84
C THR A 177 -15.46 -18.28 26.09
N THR A 178 -16.33 -17.30 26.15
CA THR A 178 -17.78 -17.46 26.36
C THR A 178 -18.56 -17.59 25.04
N VAL A 179 -17.96 -17.24 23.92
CA VAL A 179 -18.59 -17.32 22.60
C VAL A 179 -18.29 -18.68 21.98
N LYS A 180 -19.34 -19.45 21.69
CA LYS A 180 -19.22 -20.84 21.23
C LYS A 180 -19.73 -21.05 19.81
N ASP A 181 -20.80 -20.35 19.42
CA ASP A 181 -21.44 -20.52 18.13
C ASP A 181 -20.78 -19.64 17.07
N PHE A 182 -20.07 -20.26 16.16
CA PHE A 182 -19.43 -19.64 15.01
C PHE A 182 -19.99 -20.12 13.67
N THR A 183 -21.23 -20.57 13.66
CA THR A 183 -21.95 -20.85 12.40
C THR A 183 -22.13 -19.59 11.56
N SER A 184 -22.09 -18.43 12.20
CA SER A 184 -21.96 -17.10 11.58
C SER A 184 -20.79 -16.36 12.21
N PRO A 185 -20.21 -15.37 11.50
CA PRO A 185 -19.13 -14.55 12.05
C PRO A 185 -19.53 -13.84 13.33
N GLN A 186 -18.60 -13.78 14.29
CA GLN A 186 -18.82 -13.10 15.56
C GLN A 186 -17.97 -11.82 15.62
N LYS A 187 -18.55 -10.78 16.24
CA LYS A 187 -17.90 -9.48 16.38
C LYS A 187 -17.41 -9.30 17.81
N PHE A 188 -16.21 -8.76 17.94
CA PHE A 188 -15.57 -8.46 19.20
C PHE A 188 -15.10 -7.01 19.21
N LEU A 189 -15.41 -6.28 20.26
CA LEU A 189 -14.91 -4.94 20.50
C LEU A 189 -13.57 -5.03 21.22
N VAL A 190 -12.54 -4.40 20.67
CA VAL A 190 -11.21 -4.29 21.29
C VAL A 190 -11.05 -2.88 21.82
N GLN A 191 -10.81 -2.75 23.14
CA GLN A 191 -10.61 -1.49 23.83
C GLN A 191 -9.32 -1.53 24.63
N TYR A 192 -8.63 -0.40 24.65
CA TYR A 192 -7.46 -0.20 25.49
C TYR A 192 -7.82 0.62 26.74
N PRO A 193 -6.97 0.66 27.79
CA PRO A 193 -7.22 1.45 28.99
C PRO A 193 -7.45 2.94 28.73
N TRP A 194 -6.91 3.47 27.61
CA TRP A 194 -7.05 4.86 27.18
C TRP A 194 -8.19 5.08 26.19
N SER A 195 -8.89 4.04 25.76
CA SER A 195 -10.03 4.18 24.85
C SER A 195 -11.17 4.92 25.53
N GLU A 196 -11.88 5.75 24.78
CA GLU A 196 -13.12 6.34 25.26
C GLU A 196 -14.17 5.23 25.55
N PRO A 197 -15.06 5.43 26.52
CA PRO A 197 -16.09 4.46 26.84
C PRO A 197 -16.91 4.07 25.61
N ASN A 198 -17.09 2.77 25.39
CA ASN A 198 -17.81 2.17 24.26
C ASN A 198 -17.23 2.50 22.86
N LYS A 199 -16.04 3.09 22.82
CA LYS A 199 -15.29 3.28 21.58
C LYS A 199 -14.10 2.34 21.56
N GLY A 200 -13.86 1.76 20.40
CA GLY A 200 -12.77 0.83 20.15
C GLY A 200 -12.83 0.33 18.72
N THR A 201 -12.07 -0.70 18.44
CA THR A 201 -12.01 -1.33 17.12
C THR A 201 -12.85 -2.60 17.13
N ILE A 202 -13.76 -2.73 16.17
CA ILE A 202 -14.55 -3.94 15.97
C ILE A 202 -13.76 -4.92 15.09
N TRP A 203 -13.53 -6.11 15.62
CA TRP A 203 -12.96 -7.23 14.91
C TRP A 203 -14.03 -8.26 14.59
N THR A 204 -13.97 -8.83 13.37
CA THR A 204 -14.87 -9.92 12.96
C THR A 204 -14.08 -11.22 12.90
N VAL A 205 -14.57 -12.23 13.60
CA VAL A 205 -13.95 -13.55 13.68
C VAL A 205 -14.81 -14.57 12.97
N TYR A 206 -14.20 -15.26 12.02
CA TYR A 206 -14.77 -16.37 11.27
C TYR A 206 -14.14 -17.68 11.75
N VAL A 207 -14.93 -18.74 11.88
CA VAL A 207 -14.41 -20.09 12.03
C VAL A 207 -14.87 -20.90 10.83
N ARG A 208 -13.92 -21.55 10.17
CA ARG A 208 -14.19 -22.36 8.98
C ARG A 208 -13.69 -23.79 9.18
N LEU A 209 -14.48 -24.74 8.72
CA LEU A 209 -14.04 -26.13 8.62
C LEU A 209 -13.06 -26.25 7.45
N THR A 210 -11.99 -27.01 7.65
CA THR A 210 -11.08 -27.44 6.59
C THR A 210 -11.36 -28.88 6.23
N ASP A 211 -10.85 -29.35 5.10
CA ASP A 211 -10.91 -30.78 4.72
C ASP A 211 -9.94 -31.64 5.53
N GLU A 212 -9.09 -31.02 6.37
CA GLU A 212 -8.14 -31.69 7.24
C GLU A 212 -8.79 -32.17 8.54
N GLU A 213 -8.39 -33.33 9.03
CA GLU A 213 -8.85 -33.82 10.34
C GLU A 213 -8.10 -33.10 11.47
N GLY A 214 -8.85 -32.56 12.42
CA GLY A 214 -8.27 -31.96 13.62
C GLY A 214 -7.49 -33.02 14.42
N GLY A 215 -6.18 -32.78 14.54
CA GLY A 215 -5.30 -33.67 15.32
C GLY A 215 -4.46 -34.63 14.48
N SER A 216 -4.67 -34.77 13.18
CA SER A 216 -3.64 -35.35 12.33
C SER A 216 -2.57 -34.28 12.06
N GLN A 217 -1.37 -34.48 12.58
CA GLN A 217 -0.19 -33.87 12.01
C GLN A 217 -0.30 -34.09 10.50
N PRO A 218 -0.12 -33.05 9.62
CA PRO A 218 0.07 -33.35 8.22
C PRO A 218 1.14 -34.42 8.14
N SER A 219 0.87 -35.45 7.35
CA SER A 219 1.87 -36.48 7.09
C SER A 219 3.16 -35.76 6.70
N ALA A 220 4.28 -36.17 7.28
CA ALA A 220 5.58 -35.74 6.83
C ALA A 220 5.57 -35.88 5.29
N GLY A 221 5.59 -34.76 4.56
CA GLY A 221 5.57 -34.85 3.12
C GLY A 221 5.08 -33.60 2.37
N ASP A 222 4.04 -32.95 2.85
CA ASP A 222 3.43 -31.88 2.09
C ASP A 222 3.94 -30.48 2.54
N LEU A 223 4.61 -29.80 1.62
CA LEU A 223 4.97 -28.40 1.79
C LEU A 223 3.87 -27.53 1.19
N SER A 224 3.54 -26.44 1.89
CA SER A 224 2.72 -25.38 1.35
C SER A 224 3.59 -24.42 0.54
N VAL A 225 3.22 -24.17 -0.72
CA VAL A 225 3.95 -23.26 -1.59
C VAL A 225 3.01 -22.21 -2.15
N ASN A 226 3.29 -20.95 -1.85
CA ASN A 226 2.61 -19.81 -2.44
C ASN A 226 3.53 -19.18 -3.50
N THR A 227 3.21 -19.44 -4.76
CA THR A 227 4.04 -19.03 -5.89
C THR A 227 3.67 -17.65 -6.42
N TRP A 228 4.70 -16.88 -6.72
CA TRP A 228 4.66 -15.65 -7.49
C TRP A 228 5.46 -15.83 -8.79
N SER A 229 5.71 -14.79 -9.55
CA SER A 229 6.41 -14.91 -10.84
C SER A 229 7.88 -15.27 -10.70
N LYS A 230 8.58 -14.63 -9.77
CA LYS A 230 10.05 -14.80 -9.60
C LYS A 230 10.46 -15.20 -8.19
N TYR A 231 9.50 -15.42 -7.32
CA TYR A 231 9.72 -15.88 -5.95
C TYR A 231 8.56 -16.75 -5.49
N ALA A 232 8.77 -17.47 -4.39
CA ALA A 232 7.76 -18.29 -3.75
C ALA A 232 7.94 -18.25 -2.23
N PHE A 233 6.84 -18.26 -1.49
CA PHE A 233 6.84 -18.49 -0.05
C PHE A 233 6.58 -19.96 0.20
N VAL A 234 7.48 -20.63 0.93
CA VAL A 234 7.37 -22.04 1.25
C VAL A 234 7.23 -22.22 2.75
N GLU A 235 6.34 -23.12 3.15
CA GLU A 235 6.14 -23.50 4.53
C GLU A 235 6.14 -25.01 4.66
N GLY A 236 6.66 -25.48 5.78
CA GLY A 236 6.65 -26.87 6.16
C GLY A 236 6.58 -27.03 7.68
N LYS A 237 6.61 -28.26 8.15
CA LYS A 237 6.65 -28.59 9.58
C LYS A 237 7.95 -29.32 9.91
N ALA A 238 8.63 -28.83 10.93
CA ALA A 238 9.81 -29.46 11.49
C ALA A 238 9.82 -29.27 13.01
N THR A 239 10.23 -30.28 13.72
CA THR A 239 10.43 -30.25 15.18
C THR A 239 11.87 -29.92 15.55
N GLU A 240 12.78 -29.92 14.58
CA GLU A 240 14.20 -29.72 14.76
C GLU A 240 14.64 -28.34 14.28
N ALA A 241 15.64 -27.78 14.95
CA ALA A 241 16.29 -26.55 14.52
C ALA A 241 17.21 -26.81 13.31
N ASN A 242 17.55 -25.74 12.56
CA ASN A 242 18.48 -25.76 11.44
C ASN A 242 18.03 -26.55 10.21
N CYS A 243 16.73 -26.46 9.90
CA CYS A 243 16.21 -26.97 8.64
C CYS A 243 16.48 -25.96 7.50
N SER A 244 16.47 -26.49 6.27
CA SER A 244 16.61 -25.71 5.05
C SER A 244 15.61 -26.17 4.01
N PHE A 245 15.19 -25.26 3.15
CA PHE A 245 14.48 -25.61 1.92
C PHE A 245 15.49 -25.71 0.78
N GLU A 246 15.42 -26.81 0.06
CA GLU A 246 16.16 -27.00 -1.16
C GLU A 246 15.20 -26.97 -2.34
N TYR A 247 15.62 -26.37 -3.45
CA TYR A 247 14.79 -26.26 -4.65
C TYR A 247 15.63 -26.38 -5.91
N VAL A 248 15.00 -26.90 -6.95
CA VAL A 248 15.62 -27.10 -8.26
C VAL A 248 14.58 -26.94 -9.35
N LYS A 249 15.00 -26.37 -10.48
CA LYS A 249 14.18 -26.33 -11.70
C LYS A 249 13.95 -27.74 -12.20
N GLN A 250 12.72 -28.05 -12.60
CA GLN A 250 12.38 -29.37 -13.10
C GLN A 250 13.26 -29.77 -14.30
N GLY A 251 13.88 -30.92 -14.19
CA GLY A 251 14.82 -31.43 -15.20
C GLY A 251 16.29 -31.07 -14.95
N GLU A 252 16.59 -30.24 -13.97
CA GLU A 252 17.93 -29.94 -13.48
C GLU A 252 18.27 -30.80 -12.26
N THR A 253 19.57 -30.93 -11.95
CA THR A 253 20.05 -31.76 -10.84
C THR A 253 20.78 -30.97 -9.75
N SER A 254 21.10 -29.70 -10.01
CA SER A 254 21.79 -28.83 -9.05
C SER A 254 20.79 -28.13 -8.15
N TRP A 255 20.70 -28.59 -6.91
CA TRP A 255 19.83 -28.02 -5.90
C TRP A 255 20.40 -26.72 -5.32
N ASN A 256 19.55 -25.73 -5.20
CA ASN A 256 19.80 -24.50 -4.46
C ASN A 256 19.21 -24.63 -3.06
N MET A 257 19.72 -23.89 -2.10
CA MET A 257 19.31 -23.97 -0.71
C MET A 257 19.01 -22.59 -0.13
N VAL A 258 17.97 -22.51 0.70
CA VAL A 258 17.64 -21.36 1.53
C VAL A 258 17.36 -21.84 2.95
N SER A 259 17.90 -21.12 3.95
CA SER A 259 17.69 -21.46 5.36
C SER A 259 16.23 -21.28 5.74
N ALA A 260 15.66 -22.24 6.44
CA ALA A 260 14.32 -22.14 6.99
C ALA A 260 14.31 -21.30 8.27
N LYS A 261 13.32 -20.45 8.41
CA LYS A 261 13.04 -19.69 9.62
C LYS A 261 11.96 -20.42 10.43
N ALA A 262 12.29 -20.78 11.65
CA ALA A 262 11.37 -21.52 12.53
C ALA A 262 10.45 -20.55 13.30
N ASN A 263 9.18 -20.95 13.41
CA ASN A 263 8.19 -20.34 14.29
C ASN A 263 7.37 -21.50 14.91
N GLY A 264 7.77 -21.95 16.08
CA GLY A 264 7.23 -23.17 16.69
C GLY A 264 7.58 -24.40 15.84
N SER A 265 6.57 -25.20 15.50
CA SER A 265 6.71 -26.36 14.62
C SER A 265 6.62 -26.02 13.12
N LYS A 266 6.27 -24.76 12.77
CA LYS A 266 6.28 -24.27 11.41
C LYS A 266 7.66 -23.75 11.02
N VAL A 267 8.09 -24.07 9.84
CA VAL A 267 9.30 -23.51 9.21
C VAL A 267 8.94 -22.91 7.88
N SER A 268 9.52 -21.77 7.56
CA SER A 268 9.20 -21.04 6.34
C SER A 268 10.43 -20.39 5.72
N ALA A 269 10.36 -20.15 4.43
CA ALA A 269 11.35 -19.36 3.71
C ALA A 269 10.73 -18.66 2.51
N LYS A 270 11.40 -17.62 2.02
CA LYS A 270 11.16 -17.01 0.73
C LYS A 270 12.24 -17.48 -0.24
N ILE A 271 11.84 -18.10 -1.34
CA ILE A 271 12.72 -18.49 -2.43
C ILE A 271 12.68 -17.38 -3.48
N GLU A 272 13.82 -16.82 -3.80
CA GLU A 272 13.95 -15.72 -4.76
C GLU A 272 14.74 -16.14 -6.00
N GLY A 273 14.74 -15.31 -7.04
CA GLY A 273 15.49 -15.55 -8.26
C GLY A 273 14.92 -16.66 -9.15
N LEU A 274 13.65 -16.99 -8.99
CA LEU A 274 12.96 -17.96 -9.81
C LEU A 274 12.65 -17.39 -11.21
N GLN A 275 12.52 -18.28 -12.17
CA GLN A 275 12.07 -17.93 -13.52
C GLN A 275 10.55 -17.97 -13.61
N PRO A 276 9.91 -17.01 -14.29
CA PRO A 276 8.45 -17.02 -14.48
C PRO A 276 7.98 -18.24 -15.29
N ALA A 277 6.74 -18.65 -15.04
CA ALA A 277 6.05 -19.75 -15.74
C ALA A 277 6.89 -21.04 -15.80
N THR A 278 7.62 -21.35 -14.74
CA THR A 278 8.62 -22.41 -14.69
C THR A 278 8.31 -23.38 -13.55
N ALA A 279 8.40 -24.68 -13.83
CA ALA A 279 8.19 -25.74 -12.86
C ALA A 279 9.45 -25.98 -12.01
N TYR A 280 9.25 -26.14 -10.71
CA TYR A 280 10.28 -26.41 -9.71
C TYR A 280 9.89 -27.58 -8.82
N GLN A 281 10.91 -28.24 -8.27
CA GLN A 281 10.80 -29.15 -7.14
C GLN A 281 11.35 -28.46 -5.91
N CYS A 282 10.70 -28.65 -4.76
CA CYS A 282 11.13 -28.11 -3.47
C CYS A 282 11.06 -29.21 -2.41
N ARG A 283 12.03 -29.22 -1.49
CA ARG A 283 12.05 -30.14 -0.35
C ARG A 283 12.55 -29.43 0.91
N LEU A 284 12.01 -29.83 2.03
CA LEU A 284 12.48 -29.43 3.35
C LEU A 284 13.44 -30.50 3.86
N VAL A 285 14.64 -30.11 4.25
CA VAL A 285 15.66 -31.00 4.78
C VAL A 285 16.10 -30.57 6.18
N ASP A 286 16.39 -31.56 7.03
CA ASP A 286 17.00 -31.31 8.35
C ASP A 286 18.52 -31.11 8.24
N ALA A 287 19.15 -30.88 9.39
CA ALA A 287 20.61 -30.68 9.46
C ALA A 287 21.42 -31.92 9.01
N SER A 288 20.83 -33.11 9.03
CA SER A 288 21.47 -34.35 8.55
C SER A 288 21.29 -34.58 7.05
N GLY A 289 20.46 -33.76 6.39
CA GLY A 289 20.11 -33.92 4.99
C GLY A 289 18.92 -34.85 4.73
N SER A 290 18.22 -35.27 5.78
CA SER A 290 17.00 -36.09 5.65
C SER A 290 15.85 -35.25 5.15
N VAL A 291 15.10 -35.75 4.17
CA VAL A 291 13.94 -35.06 3.60
C VAL A 291 12.74 -35.20 4.53
N LEU A 292 12.23 -34.06 5.01
CA LEU A 292 11.08 -33.98 5.91
C LEU A 292 9.77 -33.73 5.14
N GLY A 293 9.85 -33.19 3.94
CA GLY A 293 8.71 -32.92 3.11
C GLY A 293 9.15 -32.47 1.71
N GLU A 294 8.28 -32.62 0.74
CA GLU A 294 8.56 -32.22 -0.64
C GLU A 294 7.29 -31.80 -1.36
N SER A 295 7.45 -30.94 -2.36
CA SER A 295 6.38 -30.45 -3.21
C SER A 295 6.92 -30.04 -4.57
N THR A 296 6.04 -29.94 -5.53
CA THR A 296 6.32 -29.31 -6.83
C THR A 296 5.44 -28.08 -6.99
N PHE A 297 5.94 -27.10 -7.70
CA PHE A 297 5.17 -25.90 -7.99
C PHE A 297 5.59 -25.30 -9.34
N THR A 298 4.70 -24.51 -9.91
CA THR A 298 5.00 -23.73 -11.12
C THR A 298 4.82 -22.26 -10.80
N THR A 299 5.83 -21.45 -11.06
CA THR A 299 5.77 -20.01 -10.87
C THR A 299 4.74 -19.37 -11.78
N GLU A 300 4.20 -18.23 -11.36
CA GLU A 300 3.26 -17.45 -12.16
C GLU A 300 3.95 -16.84 -13.38
N THR A 301 3.15 -16.43 -14.35
CA THR A 301 3.63 -15.64 -15.50
C THR A 301 4.07 -14.25 -15.02
N ALA A 302 4.99 -13.64 -15.77
CA ALA A 302 5.36 -12.23 -15.61
C ALA A 302 4.94 -11.48 -16.89
N THR A 303 3.63 -11.23 -17.01
CA THR A 303 3.07 -10.59 -18.20
C THR A 303 3.58 -9.14 -18.30
N PRO A 304 4.22 -8.76 -19.41
CA PRO A 304 4.64 -7.37 -19.61
C PRO A 304 3.43 -6.44 -19.80
N LEU A 305 3.61 -5.18 -19.49
CA LEU A 305 2.59 -4.16 -19.70
C LEU A 305 2.50 -3.81 -21.19
N TYR A 306 1.35 -4.09 -21.78
CA TYR A 306 1.12 -3.75 -23.19
C TYR A 306 1.24 -2.24 -23.42
N ASN A 307 2.00 -1.86 -24.45
CA ASN A 307 2.25 -0.46 -24.83
C ASN A 307 2.63 0.44 -23.63
N GLY A 308 3.38 -0.09 -22.68
CA GLY A 308 3.83 0.68 -21.50
C GLY A 308 4.82 1.81 -21.87
N ASN A 309 5.50 1.68 -23.00
CA ASN A 309 6.35 2.72 -23.58
C ASN A 309 5.55 3.79 -24.38
N PHE A 310 4.24 3.62 -24.51
CA PHE A 310 3.33 4.54 -25.20
C PHE A 310 3.74 4.93 -26.63
N ASP A 311 4.46 4.10 -27.34
CA ASP A 311 4.89 4.34 -28.71
C ASP A 311 3.77 4.11 -29.73
N LEU A 312 2.77 3.29 -29.39
CA LEU A 312 1.70 2.87 -30.30
C LEU A 312 0.45 3.74 -30.10
N TRP A 313 0.01 4.35 -31.17
CA TRP A 313 -1.20 5.16 -31.22
C TRP A 313 -1.95 4.93 -32.54
N HIS A 314 -3.28 4.96 -32.49
CA HIS A 314 -4.11 4.95 -33.69
C HIS A 314 -5.29 5.88 -33.54
N GLN A 315 -5.87 6.26 -34.66
CA GLN A 315 -7.05 7.12 -34.73
C GLN A 315 -8.21 6.35 -35.35
N ASP A 316 -9.36 6.41 -34.69
CA ASP A 316 -10.63 5.94 -35.24
C ASP A 316 -11.63 7.12 -35.23
N GLY A 317 -12.09 7.50 -36.44
CA GLY A 317 -12.86 8.72 -36.59
C GLY A 317 -12.09 9.94 -36.10
N LYS A 318 -12.62 10.64 -35.10
CA LYS A 318 -11.97 11.81 -34.47
C LYS A 318 -11.20 11.46 -33.20
N THR A 319 -11.26 10.23 -32.76
CA THR A 319 -10.75 9.78 -31.45
C THR A 319 -9.37 9.16 -31.60
N TRP A 320 -8.40 9.66 -30.82
CA TRP A 320 -7.10 9.01 -30.66
C TRP A 320 -7.13 7.99 -29.52
N TYR A 321 -6.51 6.86 -29.76
CA TYR A 321 -6.37 5.75 -28.81
C TYR A 321 -4.91 5.37 -28.64
N ALA A 322 -4.53 5.04 -27.41
CA ALA A 322 -3.21 4.46 -27.11
C ALA A 322 -3.21 2.97 -27.43
N GLY A 323 -2.35 2.54 -28.34
CA GLY A 323 -2.23 1.15 -28.78
C GLY A 323 -2.50 0.96 -30.27
N GLU A 324 -2.39 -0.28 -30.72
CA GLU A 324 -2.68 -0.69 -32.09
C GLU A 324 -4.19 -0.80 -32.32
N ALA A 325 -4.62 -0.54 -33.55
CA ALA A 325 -6.00 -0.75 -33.95
C ALA A 325 -6.42 -2.22 -33.72
N GLY A 326 -7.56 -2.42 -33.08
CA GLY A 326 -8.07 -3.74 -32.73
C GLY A 326 -7.51 -4.35 -31.44
N HIS A 327 -6.57 -3.70 -30.79
CA HIS A 327 -6.04 -4.10 -29.48
C HIS A 327 -6.43 -3.10 -28.39
N SER A 328 -7.54 -3.34 -27.73
CA SER A 328 -8.06 -2.47 -26.68
C SER A 328 -7.50 -2.89 -25.32
N PHE A 329 -6.62 -2.08 -24.76
CA PHE A 329 -6.05 -2.27 -23.40
C PHE A 329 -6.08 -0.97 -22.60
N TRP A 330 -5.49 0.10 -23.18
CA TRP A 330 -5.55 1.46 -22.65
C TRP A 330 -6.74 2.21 -23.23
N ASP A 331 -7.35 3.06 -22.44
CA ASP A 331 -8.32 4.06 -22.90
C ASP A 331 -8.09 5.39 -22.19
N THR A 332 -8.84 6.40 -22.58
CA THR A 332 -8.65 7.79 -22.18
C THR A 332 -9.98 8.50 -22.02
N SER A 333 -9.93 9.76 -21.64
CA SER A 333 -11.10 10.67 -21.68
C SER A 333 -11.49 11.12 -23.12
N ASN A 334 -10.69 10.81 -24.14
CA ASN A 334 -10.93 11.27 -25.52
C ASN A 334 -12.31 10.94 -26.07
N PRO A 335 -12.88 9.72 -25.89
CA PRO A 335 -14.22 9.43 -26.40
C PRO A 335 -15.29 10.37 -25.86
N GLY A 336 -15.14 10.86 -24.64
CA GLY A 336 -16.06 11.82 -24.02
C GLY A 336 -16.10 13.19 -24.69
N THR A 337 -15.07 13.54 -25.46
CA THR A 337 -14.89 14.84 -26.13
C THR A 337 -14.83 14.76 -27.65
N THR A 338 -15.02 13.56 -28.20
CA THR A 338 -14.95 13.31 -29.66
C THR A 338 -16.14 12.53 -30.21
N THR A 339 -16.92 11.91 -29.35
CA THR A 339 -18.07 11.03 -29.75
C THR A 339 -19.37 11.52 -29.13
N GLY A 340 -20.52 11.10 -29.71
CA GLY A 340 -21.83 11.46 -29.22
C GLY A 340 -22.02 12.95 -29.02
N LEU A 341 -22.51 13.38 -27.87
CA LEU A 341 -22.66 14.80 -27.51
C LEU A 341 -21.31 15.51 -27.39
N GLY A 342 -20.24 14.78 -27.07
CA GLY A 342 -18.88 15.32 -26.99
C GLY A 342 -18.27 15.64 -28.35
N ALA A 343 -18.81 15.15 -29.45
CA ALA A 343 -18.27 15.39 -30.80
C ALA A 343 -18.24 16.85 -31.20
N VAL A 344 -19.07 17.70 -30.60
CA VAL A 344 -19.05 19.17 -30.83
C VAL A 344 -17.81 19.82 -30.21
N VAL A 345 -17.24 19.26 -29.18
CA VAL A 345 -16.04 19.74 -28.51
C VAL A 345 -14.81 19.41 -29.35
N ASN A 346 -14.74 18.21 -29.88
CA ASN A 346 -13.73 17.70 -30.80
C ASN A 346 -12.29 17.95 -30.33
N ILE A 347 -11.96 17.58 -29.13
CA ILE A 347 -10.60 17.59 -28.58
C ILE A 347 -10.18 16.20 -28.13
N ASN A 348 -8.89 15.90 -28.21
CA ASN A 348 -8.29 14.70 -27.63
C ASN A 348 -7.34 15.14 -26.52
N PRO A 349 -7.78 15.17 -25.26
CA PRO A 349 -6.93 15.57 -24.14
C PRO A 349 -5.68 14.70 -23.95
N THR A 350 -5.74 13.46 -24.38
CA THR A 350 -4.63 12.52 -24.30
C THR A 350 -4.18 12.11 -25.70
N GLN A 351 -2.91 12.35 -26.02
CA GLN A 351 -2.32 12.07 -27.34
C GLN A 351 -0.89 11.56 -27.20
N GLY A 352 -0.40 10.86 -28.25
CA GLY A 352 1.02 10.55 -28.39
C GLY A 352 1.81 11.83 -28.70
N ASN A 353 2.96 11.98 -28.06
CA ASN A 353 3.88 13.10 -28.25
C ASN A 353 5.26 12.58 -28.66
N SER A 354 5.79 13.06 -29.77
CA SER A 354 7.11 12.65 -30.29
C SER A 354 8.23 13.63 -29.93
N THR A 355 7.89 14.74 -29.28
CA THR A 355 8.85 15.80 -28.94
C THR A 355 9.32 15.71 -27.49
N VAL A 356 8.37 15.58 -26.56
CA VAL A 356 8.64 15.39 -25.13
C VAL A 356 8.62 13.89 -24.86
N VAL A 357 9.78 13.26 -24.90
CA VAL A 357 9.94 11.80 -24.75
C VAL A 357 11.03 11.51 -23.73
N HIS A 358 10.87 10.44 -22.99
CA HIS A 358 11.93 9.93 -22.13
C HIS A 358 12.94 9.13 -22.95
N THR A 359 12.46 8.21 -23.78
CA THR A 359 13.32 7.45 -24.70
C THR A 359 13.34 8.08 -26.09
N PRO A 360 14.50 8.56 -26.57
CA PRO A 360 14.63 9.17 -27.88
C PRO A 360 14.16 8.25 -29.02
N GLY A 361 13.41 8.81 -29.96
CA GLY A 361 12.89 8.09 -31.13
C GLY A 361 11.54 7.40 -30.90
N GLY A 362 11.05 7.37 -29.66
CA GLY A 362 9.73 6.87 -29.30
C GLY A 362 8.70 7.98 -29.18
N LYS A 363 7.62 7.66 -28.45
CA LYS A 363 6.57 8.61 -28.06
C LYS A 363 6.30 8.49 -26.56
N SER A 364 5.83 9.58 -25.98
CA SER A 364 5.20 9.60 -24.67
C SER A 364 3.69 9.76 -24.81
N ALA A 365 2.96 9.56 -23.73
CA ALA A 365 1.57 10.00 -23.64
C ALA A 365 1.52 11.42 -23.06
N GLU A 366 0.94 12.35 -23.79
CA GLU A 366 0.66 13.70 -23.33
C GLU A 366 -0.79 13.79 -22.85
N LEU A 367 -0.97 14.15 -21.60
CA LEU A 367 -2.26 14.33 -20.95
C LEU A 367 -2.41 15.82 -20.62
N LYS A 368 -3.33 16.50 -21.31
CA LYS A 368 -3.57 17.93 -21.13
C LYS A 368 -5.01 18.19 -20.70
N SER A 369 -5.20 18.54 -19.44
CA SER A 369 -6.51 18.94 -18.91
C SER A 369 -6.98 20.25 -19.56
N GLN A 370 -8.25 20.29 -19.94
CA GLN A 370 -8.83 21.43 -20.65
C GLN A 370 -10.27 21.68 -20.21
N PHE A 371 -10.64 22.93 -20.14
CA PHE A 371 -12.03 23.34 -20.02
C PHE A 371 -12.57 23.75 -21.38
N LYS A 372 -13.72 23.19 -21.74
CA LYS A 372 -14.49 23.60 -22.92
C LYS A 372 -15.94 23.89 -22.53
N VAL A 373 -16.80 22.87 -22.48
CA VAL A 373 -18.15 22.97 -21.93
C VAL A 373 -18.15 22.59 -20.46
N LYS A 374 -17.28 21.66 -20.10
CA LYS A 374 -17.01 21.18 -18.75
C LYS A 374 -15.51 20.97 -18.58
N PHE A 375 -15.03 20.89 -17.35
CA PHE A 375 -13.63 20.56 -17.11
C PHE A 375 -13.38 19.09 -17.49
N ALA A 376 -12.55 18.88 -18.49
CA ALA A 376 -12.10 17.58 -18.96
C ALA A 376 -10.69 17.32 -18.43
N ALA A 377 -10.56 16.58 -17.35
CA ALA A 377 -9.28 16.07 -16.89
C ALA A 377 -8.74 15.07 -17.91
N ALA A 378 -7.51 15.28 -18.35
CA ALA A 378 -6.87 14.31 -19.22
C ALA A 378 -6.46 13.09 -18.41
N SER A 379 -6.87 11.91 -18.86
CA SER A 379 -6.59 10.63 -18.23
C SER A 379 -6.14 9.58 -19.23
N LEU A 380 -5.39 8.62 -18.71
CA LEU A 380 -4.96 7.41 -19.41
C LEU A 380 -5.09 6.25 -18.42
N TYR A 381 -5.82 5.21 -18.80
CA TYR A 381 -6.10 4.12 -17.87
C TYR A 381 -6.24 2.77 -18.58
N THR A 382 -5.99 1.71 -17.87
CA THR A 382 -6.32 0.35 -18.32
C THR A 382 -7.80 0.10 -18.10
N GLY A 383 -8.53 -0.07 -19.19
CA GLY A 383 -9.96 -0.19 -19.16
C GLY A 383 -10.61 0.25 -20.47
N SER A 384 -11.84 0.73 -20.39
CA SER A 384 -12.56 1.25 -21.55
C SER A 384 -13.50 2.38 -21.14
N PHE A 385 -13.65 3.34 -22.04
CA PHE A 385 -14.70 4.34 -21.92
C PHE A 385 -16.07 3.67 -22.04
N GLY A 386 -16.96 3.97 -21.13
CA GLY A 386 -18.31 3.41 -21.14
C GLY A 386 -19.27 4.22 -21.99
N SER A 387 -19.78 5.30 -21.45
CA SER A 387 -20.75 6.17 -22.12
C SER A 387 -20.77 7.56 -21.49
N LEU A 388 -21.26 8.54 -22.25
CA LEU A 388 -21.62 9.84 -21.68
C LEU A 388 -22.88 9.74 -20.82
N VAL A 389 -22.93 10.52 -19.74
CA VAL A 389 -24.13 10.73 -18.92
C VAL A 389 -24.70 12.12 -19.29
N GLY A 390 -25.41 12.18 -20.42
CA GLY A 390 -25.85 13.43 -21.01
C GLY A 390 -24.67 14.39 -21.25
N MET A 391 -24.79 15.62 -20.76
CA MET A 391 -23.72 16.62 -20.74
C MET A 391 -23.05 16.76 -19.36
N ASN A 392 -23.44 15.92 -18.39
CA ASN A 392 -23.03 16.07 -16.99
C ASN A 392 -21.76 15.33 -16.64
N GLY A 393 -21.41 14.28 -17.38
CA GLY A 393 -20.24 13.46 -17.13
C GLY A 393 -20.20 12.20 -17.96
N ALA A 394 -19.51 11.19 -17.47
CA ALA A 394 -19.30 9.92 -18.16
C ALA A 394 -19.24 8.75 -17.19
N LYS A 395 -19.54 7.57 -17.74
CA LYS A 395 -19.26 6.27 -17.11
C LYS A 395 -17.97 5.70 -17.70
N ILE A 396 -17.07 5.28 -16.84
CA ILE A 396 -15.76 4.76 -17.21
C ILE A 396 -15.62 3.37 -16.60
N LYS A 397 -15.09 2.43 -17.38
CA LYS A 397 -14.84 1.07 -16.94
C LYS A 397 -13.34 0.90 -16.67
N PHE A 398 -12.97 0.79 -15.41
CA PHE A 398 -11.59 0.55 -14.98
C PHE A 398 -11.31 -0.93 -14.82
N GLY A 399 -10.19 -1.37 -15.37
CA GLY A 399 -9.66 -2.71 -15.22
C GLY A 399 -9.67 -3.52 -16.52
N ARG A 400 -8.57 -4.22 -16.74
CA ARG A 400 -8.39 -5.21 -17.80
C ARG A 400 -8.03 -6.54 -17.18
N SER A 401 -8.58 -7.63 -17.71
CA SER A 401 -8.22 -8.99 -17.29
C SER A 401 -6.70 -9.17 -17.32
N PHE A 402 -6.15 -9.66 -16.22
CA PHE A 402 -4.71 -9.77 -16.04
C PHE A 402 -4.38 -11.00 -15.19
N ALA A 403 -3.41 -11.83 -15.65
CA ALA A 403 -3.13 -13.12 -15.03
C ALA A 403 -1.93 -13.11 -14.08
N SER A 404 -1.19 -12.02 -14.01
CA SER A 404 0.06 -11.93 -13.24
C SER A 404 -0.10 -10.97 -12.06
N ARG A 405 0.70 -11.19 -11.00
CA ARG A 405 0.76 -10.33 -9.83
C ARG A 405 2.10 -9.58 -9.80
N PRO A 406 2.16 -8.33 -10.30
CA PRO A 406 3.39 -7.55 -10.27
C PRO A 406 3.72 -7.11 -8.85
N PHE A 407 5.02 -6.92 -8.59
CA PHE A 407 5.53 -6.35 -7.35
C PHE A 407 5.42 -4.81 -7.34
N ALA A 408 5.72 -4.18 -8.48
CA ALA A 408 5.74 -2.73 -8.62
C ALA A 408 5.41 -2.27 -10.04
N LEU A 409 5.02 -1.00 -10.15
CA LEU A 409 5.00 -0.24 -11.40
C LEU A 409 6.16 0.74 -11.39
N HIS A 410 7.02 0.65 -12.38
CA HIS A 410 8.11 1.60 -12.64
C HIS A 410 7.79 2.43 -13.87
N GLY A 411 8.26 3.66 -13.91
CA GLY A 411 8.11 4.50 -15.08
C GLY A 411 8.65 5.91 -14.88
N PHE A 412 8.34 6.78 -15.82
CA PHE A 412 8.79 8.17 -15.84
C PHE A 412 7.61 9.10 -16.11
N PHE A 413 7.63 10.25 -15.48
CA PHE A 413 6.67 11.30 -15.74
C PHE A 413 7.31 12.69 -15.73
N GLN A 414 6.66 13.61 -16.39
CA GLN A 414 7.00 15.02 -16.40
C GLN A 414 5.70 15.80 -16.23
N TYR A 415 5.65 16.70 -15.25
CA TYR A 415 4.42 17.42 -14.94
C TYR A 415 4.60 18.93 -14.96
N ALA A 416 3.71 19.59 -15.66
CA ALA A 416 3.60 21.05 -15.72
C ALA A 416 2.18 21.46 -15.28
N PRO A 417 1.92 21.60 -13.98
CA PRO A 417 0.62 22.04 -13.48
C PRO A 417 0.41 23.52 -13.73
N VAL A 418 -0.85 23.90 -13.82
CA VAL A 418 -1.30 25.30 -13.70
C VAL A 418 -2.17 25.46 -12.47
N ALA A 419 -2.44 26.69 -12.09
CA ALA A 419 -3.35 26.95 -10.97
C ALA A 419 -4.76 26.40 -11.25
N VAL A 420 -5.40 25.87 -10.22
CA VAL A 420 -6.78 25.37 -10.30
C VAL A 420 -7.70 26.50 -10.75
N THR A 421 -8.38 26.28 -11.86
CA THR A 421 -9.31 27.22 -12.49
C THR A 421 -10.77 26.82 -12.26
N HIS A 422 -11.02 25.54 -12.07
CA HIS A 422 -12.37 24.98 -11.94
C HIS A 422 -12.44 24.05 -10.72
N ILE A 423 -13.54 24.16 -10.00
CA ILE A 423 -13.86 23.32 -8.84
C ILE A 423 -15.25 22.76 -9.05
N GLY A 424 -15.38 21.43 -9.00
CA GLY A 424 -16.66 20.77 -9.08
C GLY A 424 -17.40 20.75 -7.75
N ASP A 425 -18.73 20.65 -7.82
CA ASP A 425 -19.62 20.78 -6.66
C ASP A 425 -19.45 19.67 -5.62
N ASN A 426 -19.01 18.47 -6.04
CA ASN A 426 -18.91 17.28 -5.20
C ASN A 426 -17.48 17.01 -4.70
N GLN A 427 -16.57 17.94 -4.85
CA GLN A 427 -15.20 17.80 -4.35
C GLN A 427 -15.19 17.64 -2.83
N PRO A 428 -14.43 16.66 -2.29
CA PRO A 428 -14.28 16.52 -0.83
C PRO A 428 -13.69 17.78 -0.18
N ALA A 429 -14.15 18.09 1.01
CA ALA A 429 -13.63 19.22 1.77
C ALA A 429 -12.13 19.07 2.04
N GLY A 430 -11.39 20.18 1.99
CA GLY A 430 -9.96 20.21 2.25
C GLY A 430 -9.07 19.70 1.11
N THR A 431 -9.61 19.54 -0.11
CA THR A 431 -8.85 19.22 -1.30
C THR A 431 -8.17 20.47 -1.89
N LEU A 432 -8.40 20.79 -3.16
CA LEU A 432 -7.83 21.99 -3.79
C LEU A 432 -8.82 23.16 -3.75
N SER A 433 -8.30 24.36 -3.53
CA SER A 433 -9.00 25.61 -3.70
C SER A 433 -8.62 26.26 -5.02
N LYS A 434 -9.49 27.14 -5.52
CA LYS A 434 -9.18 27.92 -6.73
C LYS A 434 -7.91 28.76 -6.50
N GLY A 435 -6.97 28.65 -7.44
CA GLY A 435 -5.67 29.31 -7.34
C GLY A 435 -4.55 28.43 -6.75
N ASP A 436 -4.86 27.34 -6.05
CA ASP A 436 -3.86 26.36 -5.69
C ASP A 436 -3.27 25.71 -6.95
N MET A 437 -2.03 25.26 -6.89
CA MET A 437 -1.46 24.50 -8.00
C MET A 437 -2.16 23.14 -8.12
N ASP A 438 -2.51 22.78 -9.36
CA ASP A 438 -3.06 21.46 -9.66
C ASP A 438 -2.06 20.35 -9.32
N VAL A 439 -2.55 19.14 -9.09
CA VAL A 439 -1.74 17.96 -8.80
C VAL A 439 -2.11 16.83 -9.75
N CYS A 440 -1.11 16.09 -10.21
CA CYS A 440 -1.35 14.89 -11.01
C CYS A 440 -1.62 13.66 -10.13
N SER A 441 -1.94 12.55 -10.77
CA SER A 441 -2.12 11.28 -10.12
C SER A 441 -1.60 10.16 -11.00
N ILE A 442 -0.84 9.24 -10.42
CA ILE A 442 -0.44 7.97 -11.04
C ILE A 442 -0.61 6.90 -9.99
N TYR A 443 -1.43 5.89 -10.27
CA TYR A 443 -1.64 4.78 -9.36
C TYR A 443 -1.86 3.46 -10.09
N ILE A 444 -1.70 2.38 -9.37
CA ILE A 444 -1.90 1.01 -9.83
C ILE A 444 -2.69 0.23 -8.79
N ALA A 445 -3.60 -0.61 -9.25
CA ALA A 445 -4.31 -1.58 -8.43
C ALA A 445 -4.47 -2.90 -9.17
N LEU A 446 -4.60 -3.98 -8.40
CA LEU A 446 -5.18 -5.23 -8.84
C LEU A 446 -6.50 -5.43 -8.12
N ALA A 447 -7.51 -5.85 -8.85
CA ALA A 447 -8.86 -6.06 -8.33
C ALA A 447 -9.42 -7.41 -8.77
N LYS A 448 -10.41 -7.92 -8.03
CA LYS A 448 -11.13 -9.16 -8.37
C LYS A 448 -12.21 -8.93 -9.43
N LYS A 449 -12.48 -7.70 -9.79
CA LYS A 449 -13.52 -7.32 -10.77
C LYS A 449 -13.13 -6.08 -11.56
N GLN A 450 -13.82 -5.83 -12.65
CA GLN A 450 -13.83 -4.55 -13.34
C GLN A 450 -14.78 -3.59 -12.60
N TYR A 451 -14.41 -2.32 -12.53
CA TYR A 451 -15.23 -1.26 -11.92
C TYR A 451 -15.84 -0.37 -12.97
N THR A 452 -17.09 0.01 -12.76
CA THR A 452 -17.74 1.08 -13.53
C THR A 452 -17.91 2.29 -12.62
N VAL A 453 -17.26 3.39 -12.98
CA VAL A 453 -17.31 4.66 -12.27
C VAL A 453 -18.14 5.65 -13.08
N ASP A 454 -19.19 6.19 -12.46
CA ASP A 454 -19.98 7.30 -12.96
C ASP A 454 -19.52 8.56 -12.23
N ASN A 455 -18.87 9.49 -12.93
CA ASN A 455 -18.34 10.68 -12.28
C ASN A 455 -19.42 11.74 -11.94
N THR A 456 -20.67 11.46 -12.25
CA THR A 456 -21.82 12.22 -11.74
C THR A 456 -22.39 11.67 -10.43
N ASP A 457 -21.90 10.50 -10.01
CA ASP A 457 -22.32 9.79 -8.80
C ASP A 457 -21.09 9.33 -8.01
N THR A 458 -20.75 10.08 -6.97
CA THR A 458 -19.56 9.83 -6.14
C THR A 458 -19.63 8.50 -5.38
N ASP A 459 -20.83 7.92 -5.19
CA ASP A 459 -20.98 6.61 -4.55
C ASP A 459 -20.43 5.47 -5.41
N THR A 460 -20.23 5.70 -6.71
CA THR A 460 -19.59 4.74 -7.62
C THR A 460 -18.07 4.78 -7.61
N PHE A 461 -17.46 5.75 -6.96
CA PHE A 461 -16.02 5.90 -6.91
C PHE A 461 -15.36 4.74 -6.16
N ILE A 462 -14.18 4.34 -6.62
CA ILE A 462 -13.49 3.17 -6.08
C ILE A 462 -12.86 3.52 -4.73
N ASP A 463 -13.21 2.77 -3.70
CA ASP A 463 -12.51 2.81 -2.41
C ASP A 463 -11.37 1.78 -2.41
N PHE A 464 -10.19 2.20 -2.87
CA PHE A 464 -9.02 1.32 -2.98
C PHE A 464 -8.54 0.75 -1.64
N LYS A 465 -8.86 1.40 -0.53
CA LYS A 465 -8.45 0.95 0.82
C LYS A 465 -9.48 0.06 1.48
N GLY A 466 -10.76 0.38 1.34
CA GLY A 466 -11.84 -0.30 2.04
C GLY A 466 -12.54 -1.41 1.25
N ASP A 467 -12.46 -1.43 -0.08
CA ASP A 467 -13.12 -2.46 -0.89
C ASP A 467 -12.30 -3.75 -0.88
N ASN A 468 -12.92 -4.84 -0.42
CA ASN A 468 -12.33 -6.19 -0.38
C ASN A 468 -12.10 -6.81 -1.77
N ASN A 469 -12.65 -6.23 -2.82
CA ASN A 469 -12.34 -6.63 -4.19
C ASN A 469 -10.99 -6.06 -4.66
N ILE A 470 -10.42 -5.10 -3.97
CA ILE A 470 -9.06 -4.61 -4.24
C ILE A 470 -8.06 -5.57 -3.59
N ILE A 471 -7.21 -6.18 -4.42
CA ILE A 471 -6.18 -7.15 -4.02
C ILE A 471 -4.91 -6.42 -3.60
N ALA A 472 -4.52 -5.42 -4.37
CA ALA A 472 -3.32 -4.65 -4.16
C ALA A 472 -3.49 -3.22 -4.69
N TYR A 473 -2.77 -2.28 -4.08
CA TYR A 473 -2.81 -0.88 -4.45
C TYR A 473 -1.47 -0.18 -4.18
N GLY A 474 -1.18 0.84 -4.96
CA GLY A 474 -0.09 1.78 -4.73
C GLY A 474 -0.26 3.04 -5.58
N GLU A 475 0.31 4.14 -5.14
CA GLU A 475 0.26 5.42 -5.84
C GLU A 475 1.57 6.19 -5.72
N VAL A 476 1.84 7.07 -6.68
CA VAL A 476 2.85 8.11 -6.49
C VAL A 476 2.35 9.06 -5.41
N PRO A 477 3.13 9.30 -4.35
CA PRO A 477 2.70 10.20 -3.27
C PRO A 477 2.33 11.59 -3.78
N VAL A 478 1.24 12.16 -3.27
CA VAL A 478 0.72 13.48 -3.72
C VAL A 478 1.78 14.56 -3.66
N LYS A 479 2.64 14.55 -2.64
CA LYS A 479 3.77 15.48 -2.48
C LYS A 479 4.77 15.44 -3.65
N GLU A 480 4.80 14.35 -4.41
CA GLU A 480 5.65 14.18 -5.59
C GLU A 480 4.94 14.51 -6.90
N CYS A 481 3.61 14.64 -6.86
CA CYS A 481 2.77 14.97 -8.01
C CYS A 481 2.70 16.48 -8.26
N VAL A 482 3.86 17.11 -8.33
CA VAL A 482 4.08 18.55 -8.47
C VAL A 482 4.90 18.83 -9.71
N SER A 483 5.12 20.10 -10.04
CA SER A 483 5.94 20.50 -11.20
C SER A 483 7.31 19.80 -11.17
N THR A 484 7.68 19.21 -12.28
CA THR A 484 9.01 18.61 -12.49
C THR A 484 9.99 19.56 -13.19
N ASN A 485 9.59 20.82 -13.41
CA ASN A 485 10.39 21.86 -14.05
C ASN A 485 10.97 21.45 -15.42
N GLY A 486 10.18 20.73 -16.22
CA GLY A 486 10.57 20.28 -17.54
C GLY A 486 11.54 19.10 -17.57
N ALA A 487 11.78 18.45 -16.43
CA ALA A 487 12.61 17.26 -16.33
C ALA A 487 11.75 16.00 -16.16
N TRP A 488 12.24 14.89 -16.70
CA TRP A 488 11.66 13.57 -16.41
C TRP A 488 11.99 13.13 -14.99
N LYS A 489 10.99 12.67 -14.28
CA LYS A 489 11.11 12.10 -12.94
C LYS A 489 10.82 10.61 -13.00
N GLU A 490 11.74 9.83 -12.51
CA GLU A 490 11.58 8.39 -12.32
C GLU A 490 10.68 8.13 -11.10
N PHE A 491 9.83 7.12 -11.18
CA PHE A 491 9.05 6.63 -10.05
C PHE A 491 9.00 5.12 -10.02
N THR A 492 8.83 4.59 -8.82
CA THR A 492 8.50 3.18 -8.58
C THR A 492 7.39 3.13 -7.55
N ILE A 493 6.27 2.53 -7.93
CA ILE A 493 5.12 2.31 -7.04
C ILE A 493 5.14 0.84 -6.63
N ASN A 494 5.46 0.56 -5.37
CA ASN A 494 5.31 -0.78 -4.82
C ASN A 494 3.83 -1.05 -4.55
N LEU A 495 3.33 -2.19 -5.02
CA LEU A 495 1.97 -2.64 -4.72
C LEU A 495 1.91 -3.20 -3.30
N GLU A 496 1.02 -2.65 -2.50
CA GLU A 496 0.69 -3.21 -1.19
C GLU A 496 -0.42 -4.24 -1.35
N TYR A 497 -0.07 -5.53 -1.21
CA TYR A 497 -1.00 -6.64 -1.31
C TYR A 497 -1.74 -6.84 0.02
N LYS A 498 -3.06 -6.87 -0.03
CA LYS A 498 -3.91 -7.14 1.13
C LYS A 498 -3.94 -8.63 1.48
N THR A 499 -3.62 -9.49 0.55
CA THR A 499 -3.54 -10.94 0.72
C THR A 499 -2.43 -11.52 -0.15
N GLN A 500 -1.82 -12.62 0.30
CA GLN A 500 -0.88 -13.40 -0.50
C GLN A 500 -1.58 -14.52 -1.29
N GLU A 501 -2.86 -14.77 -1.02
CA GLU A 501 -3.65 -15.74 -1.77
C GLU A 501 -3.87 -15.24 -3.20
N LYS A 502 -3.71 -16.16 -4.17
CA LYS A 502 -4.01 -15.86 -5.58
C LYS A 502 -5.52 -15.90 -5.80
N PRO A 503 -6.15 -14.79 -6.19
CA PRO A 503 -7.55 -14.80 -6.58
C PRO A 503 -7.74 -15.52 -7.92
N GLY A 504 -8.97 -15.99 -8.20
CA GLY A 504 -9.29 -16.62 -9.47
C GLY A 504 -9.18 -15.62 -10.63
N ASP A 505 -10.04 -14.61 -10.63
CA ASP A 505 -10.02 -13.55 -11.63
C ASP A 505 -9.33 -12.30 -11.10
N MET A 506 -8.50 -11.70 -11.94
CA MET A 506 -7.82 -10.44 -11.63
C MET A 506 -7.98 -9.44 -12.76
N HIS A 507 -8.06 -8.17 -12.38
CA HIS A 507 -8.12 -7.02 -13.29
C HIS A 507 -7.05 -6.01 -12.90
N LEU A 508 -6.26 -5.60 -13.88
CA LEU A 508 -5.23 -4.58 -13.70
C LEU A 508 -5.84 -3.20 -13.94
N ILE A 509 -5.65 -2.33 -12.97
CA ILE A 509 -6.03 -0.92 -13.01
C ILE A 509 -4.77 -0.08 -12.90
N ILE A 510 -4.40 0.61 -13.96
CA ILE A 510 -3.36 1.65 -13.94
C ILE A 510 -4.03 2.92 -14.43
N VAL A 511 -3.86 4.01 -13.70
CA VAL A 511 -4.43 5.31 -14.05
C VAL A 511 -3.37 6.38 -13.92
N ALA A 512 -3.25 7.20 -14.97
CA ALA A 512 -2.53 8.46 -14.95
C ALA A 512 -3.51 9.60 -15.27
N SER A 513 -3.46 10.68 -14.52
CA SER A 513 -4.30 11.85 -14.72
C SER A 513 -3.50 13.14 -14.53
N ALA A 514 -3.68 14.10 -15.42
CA ALA A 514 -3.08 15.43 -15.29
C ALA A 514 -3.72 16.26 -14.17
N SER A 515 -4.91 15.86 -13.71
CA SER A 515 -5.63 16.50 -12.60
C SER A 515 -6.21 15.43 -11.70
N LYS A 516 -5.64 15.26 -10.52
CA LYS A 516 -6.00 14.20 -9.54
C LYS A 516 -7.49 14.22 -9.20
N TYR A 517 -8.07 15.40 -9.06
CA TYR A 517 -9.49 15.55 -8.69
C TYR A 517 -10.40 15.77 -9.91
N GLY A 518 -9.93 15.31 -11.08
CA GLY A 518 -10.66 15.44 -12.34
C GLY A 518 -12.01 14.74 -12.35
N ASP A 519 -12.16 13.63 -11.63
CA ASP A 519 -13.45 12.94 -11.48
C ASP A 519 -14.49 13.77 -10.70
N TYR A 520 -14.03 14.76 -9.95
CA TYR A 520 -14.85 15.81 -9.32
C TYR A 520 -14.96 17.07 -10.19
N PHE A 521 -14.50 17.04 -11.44
CA PHE A 521 -14.44 18.19 -12.34
C PHE A 521 -13.60 19.36 -11.80
N THR A 522 -12.59 19.03 -11.00
CA THR A 522 -11.68 19.99 -10.36
C THR A 522 -10.29 19.88 -10.96
N GLY A 523 -9.71 21.01 -11.31
CA GLY A 523 -8.33 21.09 -11.79
C GLY A 523 -8.01 22.40 -12.51
N GLY A 524 -6.79 22.45 -13.07
CA GLY A 524 -6.28 23.58 -13.82
C GLY A 524 -6.43 23.41 -15.33
N ASP A 525 -7.10 24.34 -15.99
CA ASP A 525 -7.19 24.38 -17.45
C ASP A 525 -5.81 24.65 -18.04
N GLY A 526 -5.20 23.60 -18.59
CA GLY A 526 -3.86 23.64 -19.15
C GLY A 526 -2.79 22.85 -18.37
N SER A 527 -3.14 22.17 -17.28
CA SER A 527 -2.22 21.24 -16.62
C SER A 527 -1.83 20.10 -17.58
N VAL A 528 -0.55 19.82 -17.71
CA VAL A 528 -0.01 18.80 -18.64
C VAL A 528 0.83 17.78 -17.88
N LEU A 529 0.48 16.51 -18.04
CA LEU A 529 1.26 15.38 -17.58
C LEU A 529 1.77 14.59 -18.79
N TYR A 530 3.07 14.33 -18.83
CA TYR A 530 3.66 13.37 -19.76
C TYR A 530 4.01 12.12 -18.97
N VAL A 531 3.69 10.95 -19.51
CA VAL A 531 4.09 9.65 -18.96
C VAL A 531 4.77 8.83 -20.05
N ASP A 532 5.80 8.08 -19.65
CA ASP A 532 6.60 7.29 -20.58
C ASP A 532 7.24 6.10 -19.87
N ASP A 533 7.57 5.07 -20.67
CA ASP A 533 8.32 3.88 -20.24
C ASP A 533 7.78 3.23 -18.95
N PHE A 534 6.47 3.00 -18.89
CA PHE A 534 5.85 2.23 -17.80
C PHE A 534 6.18 0.75 -17.94
N GLU A 535 6.64 0.15 -16.86
CA GLU A 535 7.03 -1.24 -16.79
C GLU A 535 6.51 -1.89 -15.50
N LEU A 536 6.00 -3.11 -15.61
CA LEU A 536 5.65 -3.92 -14.44
C LEU A 536 6.87 -4.70 -13.97
N ILE A 537 7.15 -4.60 -12.67
CA ILE A 537 8.27 -5.28 -12.00
C ILE A 537 7.71 -6.46 -11.23
N TYR A 538 8.39 -7.61 -11.30
CA TYR A 538 7.94 -8.88 -10.71
C TYR A 538 8.89 -9.44 -9.64
N ASP A 539 9.95 -8.76 -9.30
CA ASP A 539 11.00 -9.18 -8.37
C ASP A 539 11.37 -8.12 -7.32
#